data_6c2c8b5b94a5abf1c4f0e63c63c0dee7
#
_entry.id   6c2c8b5b94a5abf1c4f0e63c63c0dee7
#
_cell.length_a   1.000
_cell.length_b   1.000
_cell.length_c   1.000
_cell.angle_alpha   90.00
_cell.angle_beta   90.00
_cell.angle_gamma   90.00
#
_symmetry.space_group_name_H-M   'P 1'
#
loop_
_entity.id
_entity.type
_entity.pdbx_description
1 polymer ?
#
loop_
_entity_poly.entity_id
_entity_poly.type
_entity_poly.pdbx_seq_one_letter_code
_entity_poly.pdbx_strand_id
1 'polypeptide(L)'
;MEKLAVIHTAFEDKPSTVAFVDVDESLSLIDKLEYAYRWTNNVMGSWSRTDLEDNGDYNPAVTRVAPLHEGGMGLRSTSVGDQILVGNKKYVVAMMGFETLEGEKI
;
A
#
# COMPACT_ATOMS: atom_id res chain seq x y z
N MET A 1 6.33 -7.18 15.04
CA MET A 1 5.78 -6.31 13.99
C MET A 1 4.67 -7.02 13.26
N GLU A 2 3.64 -6.29 12.93
CA GLU A 2 2.54 -6.82 12.13
C GLU A 2 2.79 -6.52 10.66
N LYS A 3 2.40 -7.45 9.78
CA LYS A 3 2.59 -7.30 8.35
C LYS A 3 1.25 -7.06 7.68
N LEU A 4 1.12 -5.93 6.98
CA LEU A 4 -0.06 -5.61 6.19
C LEU A 4 0.19 -5.95 4.73
N ALA A 5 -0.86 -6.33 4.00
CA ALA A 5 -0.77 -6.54 2.57
C ALA A 5 -1.48 -5.41 1.83
N VAL A 6 -0.81 -4.82 0.86
CA VAL A 6 -1.39 -3.79 -0.01
C VAL A 6 -1.79 -4.45 -1.32
N ILE A 7 -3.06 -4.30 -1.69
CA ILE A 7 -3.67 -5.01 -2.81
C ILE A 7 -4.19 -3.97 -3.80
N HIS A 8 -3.62 -3.93 -4.99
CA HIS A 8 -4.10 -3.06 -6.05
C HIS A 8 -5.23 -3.74 -6.82
N THR A 9 -6.37 -3.08 -6.87
CA THR A 9 -7.55 -3.59 -7.54
C THR A 9 -8.31 -2.49 -8.29
N ALA A 10 -7.99 -1.21 -8.03
CA ALA A 10 -8.76 -0.09 -8.57
C ALA A 10 -8.70 -0.01 -10.09
N PHE A 11 -7.58 -0.38 -10.70
CA PHE A 11 -7.36 -0.28 -12.15
C PHE A 11 -6.97 -1.60 -12.78
N GLU A 12 -6.94 -2.67 -12.02
CA GLU A 12 -6.53 -3.99 -12.50
C GLU A 12 -7.74 -4.87 -12.74
N ASP A 13 -7.65 -5.76 -13.72
CA ASP A 13 -8.70 -6.76 -14.00
C ASP A 13 -8.85 -7.75 -12.84
N LYS A 14 -7.75 -8.05 -12.17
CA LYS A 14 -7.73 -8.96 -11.02
C LYS A 14 -6.96 -8.32 -9.88
N PRO A 15 -7.37 -8.57 -8.62
CA PRO A 15 -6.61 -8.07 -7.48
C PRO A 15 -5.15 -8.54 -7.54
N SER A 16 -4.24 -7.65 -7.24
CA SER A 16 -2.81 -7.93 -7.22
C SER A 16 -2.20 -7.45 -5.92
N THR A 17 -1.67 -8.36 -5.12
CA THR A 17 -0.88 -7.98 -3.95
C THR A 17 0.44 -7.42 -4.43
N VAL A 18 0.70 -6.15 -4.12
CA VAL A 18 1.89 -5.46 -4.62
C VAL A 18 2.98 -5.32 -3.58
N ALA A 19 2.62 -5.31 -2.29
CA ALA A 19 3.58 -5.11 -1.23
C ALA A 19 3.09 -5.66 0.10
N PHE A 20 4.05 -5.99 0.96
CA PHE A 20 3.80 -6.14 2.40
C PHE A 20 4.46 -4.98 3.12
N VAL A 21 3.80 -4.49 4.17
CA VAL A 21 4.28 -3.36 4.96
C VAL A 21 4.35 -3.78 6.41
N ASP A 22 5.53 -3.71 7.02
CA ASP A 22 5.71 -3.99 8.43
C ASP A 22 5.31 -2.76 9.24
N VAL A 23 4.42 -2.94 10.19
CA VAL A 23 3.97 -1.85 11.07
C VAL A 23 4.06 -2.27 12.52
N ASP A 24 4.16 -1.28 13.40
CA ASP A 24 4.08 -1.50 14.83
C ASP A 24 2.65 -1.94 15.19
N GLU A 25 2.51 -3.11 15.78
CA GLU A 25 1.20 -3.66 16.12
C GLU A 25 0.49 -2.87 17.21
N SER A 26 1.18 -1.97 17.93
CA SER A 26 0.55 -1.10 18.92
C SER A 26 -0.15 0.10 18.30
N LEU A 27 0.08 0.39 17.02
CA LEU A 27 -0.62 1.48 16.34
C LEU A 27 -2.11 1.22 16.25
N SER A 28 -2.91 2.31 16.22
CA SER A 28 -4.34 2.19 15.93
C SER A 28 -4.55 1.65 14.52
N LEU A 29 -5.73 1.12 14.24
CA LEU A 29 -6.06 0.64 12.90
C LEU A 29 -5.89 1.73 11.85
N ILE A 30 -6.39 2.94 12.15
CA ILE A 30 -6.26 4.08 11.21
C ILE A 30 -4.79 4.40 10.94
N ASP A 31 -3.96 4.45 11.98
CA ASP A 31 -2.54 4.76 11.81
C ASP A 31 -1.82 3.69 11.00
N LYS A 32 -2.17 2.42 11.19
CA LYS A 32 -1.62 1.32 10.37
C LYS A 32 -1.97 1.51 8.90
N LEU A 33 -3.24 1.81 8.61
CA LEU A 33 -3.72 2.00 7.25
C LEU A 33 -3.07 3.22 6.60
N GLU A 34 -2.97 4.33 7.33
CA GLU A 34 -2.31 5.54 6.83
C GLU A 34 -0.83 5.30 6.53
N TYR A 35 -0.15 4.56 7.39
CA TYR A 35 1.25 4.21 7.18
C TYR A 35 1.42 3.40 5.89
N ALA A 36 0.63 2.35 5.72
CA ALA A 36 0.71 1.51 4.53
C ALA A 36 0.36 2.31 3.27
N TYR A 37 -0.63 3.18 3.35
CA TYR A 37 -1.02 4.03 2.23
C TYR A 37 0.10 5.00 1.86
N ARG A 38 0.66 5.71 2.85
CA ARG A 38 1.73 6.69 2.59
C ARG A 38 2.93 6.04 1.90
N TRP A 39 3.36 4.88 2.37
CA TRP A 39 4.61 4.29 1.91
C TRP A 39 4.46 3.41 0.68
N THR A 40 3.26 3.32 0.14
CA THR A 40 3.01 2.73 -1.18
C THR A 40 2.48 3.79 -2.16
N ASN A 41 2.90 5.03 -1.96
CA ASN A 41 2.56 6.16 -2.81
C ASN A 41 3.83 6.83 -3.32
N ASN A 42 3.77 7.29 -4.57
CA ASN A 42 4.86 8.02 -5.22
C ASN A 42 4.68 9.51 -4.95
N VAL A 43 5.35 10.01 -3.91
CA VAL A 43 5.25 11.40 -3.48
C VAL A 43 6.50 12.18 -3.87
N MET A 44 7.69 11.65 -3.51
CA MET A 44 8.97 12.30 -3.77
C MET A 44 9.92 11.39 -4.55
N GLY A 45 9.42 10.30 -5.07
CA GLY A 45 10.21 9.32 -5.79
C GLY A 45 9.35 8.18 -6.25
N SER A 46 9.80 6.96 -6.03
CA SER A 46 9.05 5.75 -6.39
C SER A 46 9.06 4.78 -5.22
N TRP A 47 7.89 4.49 -4.67
CA TRP A 47 7.78 3.59 -3.52
C TRP A 47 8.28 2.17 -3.84
N SER A 48 8.18 1.77 -5.09
CA SER A 48 8.46 0.38 -5.49
C SER A 48 9.87 0.14 -6.01
N ARG A 49 10.67 1.21 -6.17
CA ARG A 49 12.02 1.10 -6.74
C ARG A 49 13.07 1.39 -5.68
N THR A 50 13.75 0.34 -5.22
CA THR A 50 14.79 0.47 -4.21
C THR A 50 16.16 0.78 -4.81
N ASP A 51 16.27 0.76 -6.14
CA ASP A 51 17.51 0.99 -6.88
C ASP A 51 17.76 2.46 -7.23
N LEU A 52 16.81 3.34 -6.92
CA LEU A 52 16.94 4.77 -7.22
C LEU A 52 17.73 5.48 -6.13
N GLU A 53 18.64 6.36 -6.54
CA GLU A 53 19.30 7.27 -5.62
C GLU A 53 18.33 8.37 -5.19
N ASP A 54 18.53 8.89 -3.98
CA ASP A 54 17.73 9.98 -3.43
C ASP A 54 16.21 9.74 -3.52
N ASN A 55 15.81 8.48 -3.35
CA ASN A 55 14.40 8.11 -3.41
C ASN A 55 13.72 8.43 -2.09
N GLY A 56 13.00 9.55 -2.01
CA GLY A 56 12.29 9.99 -0.81
C GLY A 56 11.14 9.09 -0.40
N ASP A 57 10.74 8.15 -1.25
CA ASP A 57 9.67 7.19 -0.97
C ASP A 57 10.20 5.81 -0.58
N TYR A 58 11.51 5.67 -0.44
CA TYR A 58 12.09 4.41 0.00
C TYR A 58 11.83 4.22 1.50
N ASN A 59 11.30 3.05 1.85
CA ASN A 59 11.08 2.66 3.24
C ASN A 59 11.40 1.17 3.36
N PRO A 60 12.39 0.79 4.18
CA PRO A 60 12.76 -0.62 4.32
C PRO A 60 11.66 -1.48 4.97
N ALA A 61 10.65 -0.86 5.61
CA ALA A 61 9.49 -1.60 6.13
C ALA A 61 8.56 -2.08 5.01
N VAL A 62 8.72 -1.59 3.78
CA VAL A 62 7.92 -1.98 2.63
C VAL A 62 8.69 -3.00 1.80
N THR A 63 8.06 -4.17 1.59
CA THR A 63 8.60 -5.21 0.71
C THR A 63 7.71 -5.31 -0.52
N ARG A 64 8.22 -4.88 -1.66
CA ARG A 64 7.50 -5.03 -2.93
C ARG A 64 7.51 -6.51 -3.32
N VAL A 65 6.34 -7.05 -3.66
CA VAL A 65 6.21 -8.46 -4.06
C VAL A 65 5.74 -8.62 -5.51
N ALA A 66 5.10 -7.60 -6.08
CA ALA A 66 4.76 -7.62 -7.49
C ALA A 66 5.97 -7.19 -8.33
N PRO A 67 6.12 -7.71 -9.56
CA PRO A 67 7.24 -7.30 -10.41
C PRO A 67 7.07 -5.85 -10.86
N LEU A 68 8.21 -5.18 -11.11
CA LEU A 68 8.19 -3.87 -11.76
C LEU A 68 7.62 -4.02 -13.17
N HIS A 69 7.11 -2.91 -13.71
CA HIS A 69 6.63 -2.89 -15.07
C HIS A 69 7.77 -3.08 -16.07
N GLU A 70 7.43 -3.37 -17.32
CA GLU A 70 8.38 -3.53 -18.39
C GLU A 70 9.31 -2.32 -18.48
N GLY A 71 10.59 -2.57 -18.69
CA GLY A 71 11.61 -1.51 -18.69
C GLY A 71 12.04 -1.07 -17.30
N GLY A 72 11.61 -1.77 -16.24
CA GLY A 72 11.97 -1.45 -14.86
C GLY A 72 11.21 -0.29 -14.27
N MET A 73 10.12 0.12 -14.89
CA MET A 73 9.31 1.23 -14.37
C MET A 73 8.62 0.83 -13.08
N GLY A 74 8.57 1.77 -12.14
CA GLY A 74 7.96 1.56 -10.85
C GLY A 74 6.45 1.39 -10.92
N LEU A 75 5.89 0.80 -9.86
CA LEU A 75 4.46 0.57 -9.74
C LEU A 75 3.75 1.89 -9.39
N ARG A 76 2.48 1.98 -9.78
CA ARG A 76 1.66 3.15 -9.46
C ARG A 76 1.44 3.30 -7.96
N SER A 77 1.03 4.48 -7.56
CA SER A 77 0.59 4.73 -6.19
C SER A 77 -0.67 3.94 -5.85
N THR A 78 -0.78 3.54 -4.58
CA THR A 78 -2.03 3.03 -4.03
C THR A 78 -3.07 4.14 -4.07
N SER A 79 -4.26 3.83 -4.56
CA SER A 79 -5.27 4.83 -4.90
C SER A 79 -6.63 4.43 -4.34
N VAL A 80 -7.60 5.35 -4.43
CA VAL A 80 -8.99 5.09 -4.04
C VAL A 80 -9.49 3.83 -4.76
N GLY A 81 -10.07 2.91 -4.01
CA GLY A 81 -10.55 1.62 -4.50
C GLY A 81 -9.57 0.47 -4.27
N ASP A 82 -8.31 0.77 -3.99
CA ASP A 82 -7.36 -0.27 -3.60
C ASP A 82 -7.63 -0.73 -2.17
N GLN A 83 -7.07 -1.86 -1.80
CA GLN A 83 -7.36 -2.50 -0.53
C GLN A 83 -6.09 -2.72 0.30
N ILE A 84 -6.27 -2.73 1.61
CA ILE A 84 -5.21 -3.07 2.56
C ILE A 84 -5.75 -4.15 3.48
N LEU A 85 -5.02 -5.26 3.57
CA LEU A 85 -5.37 -6.38 4.44
C LEU A 85 -4.67 -6.21 5.78
N VAL A 86 -5.46 -6.16 6.85
CA VAL A 86 -4.96 -6.10 8.24
C VAL A 86 -5.48 -7.34 8.95
N GLY A 87 -4.59 -8.24 9.33
CA GLY A 87 -5.00 -9.54 9.86
C GLY A 87 -5.77 -10.31 8.79
N ASN A 88 -7.04 -10.60 9.07
CA ASN A 88 -7.92 -11.28 8.11
C ASN A 88 -9.01 -10.37 7.55
N LYS A 89 -8.88 -9.06 7.72
CA LYS A 89 -9.91 -8.11 7.33
C LYS A 89 -9.36 -7.10 6.32
N LYS A 90 -10.07 -6.92 5.21
CA LYS A 90 -9.70 -5.96 4.17
C LYS A 90 -10.40 -4.63 4.37
N TYR A 91 -9.67 -3.55 4.12
CA TYR A 91 -10.18 -2.20 4.14
C TYR A 91 -9.93 -1.56 2.79
N VAL A 92 -10.81 -0.66 2.38
CA VAL A 92 -10.76 -0.01 1.07
C VAL A 92 -10.30 1.43 1.26
N VAL A 93 -9.38 1.88 0.41
CA VAL A 93 -8.99 3.28 0.36
C VAL A 93 -10.16 4.07 -0.22
N ALA A 94 -10.67 5.03 0.56
CA ALA A 94 -11.77 5.89 0.16
C ALA A 94 -11.26 7.26 -0.24
N MET A 95 -12.14 8.09 -0.77
CA MET A 95 -11.78 9.48 -1.12
C MET A 95 -11.35 10.26 0.11
N MET A 96 -11.92 9.94 1.27
CA MET A 96 -11.50 10.50 2.56
C MET A 96 -11.37 9.34 3.54
N GLY A 97 -10.12 8.97 3.85
CA GLY A 97 -9.83 7.91 4.80
C GLY A 97 -10.05 6.51 4.24
N PHE A 98 -10.59 5.64 5.06
CA PHE A 98 -10.73 4.22 4.73
C PHE A 98 -12.12 3.73 5.10
N GLU A 99 -12.53 2.65 4.46
CA GLU A 99 -13.84 2.03 4.67
C GLU A 99 -13.69 0.53 4.77
N THR A 100 -14.67 -0.13 5.39
CA THR A 100 -14.78 -1.59 5.31
C THR A 100 -15.22 -1.99 3.90
N LEU A 101 -15.20 -3.28 3.60
CA LEU A 101 -15.70 -3.77 2.30
C LEU A 101 -17.18 -3.45 2.11
N GLU A 102 -17.93 -3.31 3.21
CA GLU A 102 -19.36 -2.98 3.19
C GLU A 102 -19.60 -1.48 3.04
N GLY A 103 -18.54 -0.67 3.00
CA GLY A 103 -18.65 0.77 2.81
C GLY A 103 -18.81 1.56 4.10
N GLU A 104 -18.57 0.95 5.24
CA GLU A 104 -18.64 1.67 6.52
C GLU A 104 -17.34 2.41 6.78
N LYS A 105 -17.45 3.68 7.11
CA LYS A 105 -16.27 4.48 7.51
C LYS A 105 -15.68 4.00 8.83
N ILE A 106 -14.36 4.07 8.90
CA ILE A 106 -13.66 3.75 10.14
C ILE A 106 -12.87 4.94 10.64
#